data_e307285d8ac746316648b2c66824c942
#
_entry.id   e307285d8ac746316648b2c66824c942
#
_cell.length_a   1.000
_cell.length_b   1.000
_cell.length_c   1.000
_cell.angle_alpha   90.00
_cell.angle_beta   90.00
_cell.angle_gamma   90.00
#
_symmetry.space_group_name_H-M   'P 1'
#
loop_
_entity.id
_entity.type
_entity.pdbx_description
1 polymer ?
#
loop_
_entity_poly.entity_id
_entity_poly.type
_entity_poly.pdbx_seq_one_letter_code
_entity_poly.pdbx_strand_id
1 'polypeptide(L)'
;EDTEVASINGNSVYYTEFSNEVRKYNDIYPFDGVMNVNDTLADPDYLKTVYNQQIRSMAFNNFIMENLLVVRAKDAGIYVGEEEMYQLLSGNVFSNTIINEFQGTMTPDRLVDIENNAAADASGRTQMWWDNIKKSTEYERYMTKYTESLRRSSFSNSLLAEEDIKNSNNIFDVEFVMVPFGLADSTVVVSEEEIKA
;
A
#
# COMPACT_ATOMS: atom_id res chain seq x y z
N GLU A 1 27.93 2.39 -15.62
CA GLU A 1 27.11 1.24 -15.13
C GLU A 1 25.95 1.81 -14.32
N ASP A 2 24.73 1.34 -14.60
CA ASP A 2 23.56 1.74 -13.83
C ASP A 2 23.57 1.00 -12.48
N THR A 3 23.27 1.72 -11.40
CA THR A 3 23.35 1.15 -10.04
C THR A 3 22.04 0.46 -9.69
N GLU A 4 22.08 -0.80 -9.27
CA GLU A 4 20.93 -1.50 -8.70
C GLU A 4 20.55 -0.86 -7.36
N VAL A 5 19.30 -0.42 -7.22
CA VAL A 5 18.78 0.22 -6.00
C VAL A 5 17.91 -0.73 -5.18
N ALA A 6 17.34 -1.76 -5.82
CA ALA A 6 16.54 -2.77 -5.16
C ALA A 6 16.46 -4.06 -6.00
N SER A 7 16.10 -5.17 -5.35
CA SER A 7 15.69 -6.40 -6.02
C SER A 7 14.30 -6.81 -5.50
N ILE A 8 13.35 -6.99 -6.43
CA ILE A 8 11.96 -7.33 -6.10
C ILE A 8 11.61 -8.64 -6.82
N ASN A 9 11.34 -9.69 -6.06
CA ASN A 9 11.02 -11.02 -6.60
C ASN A 9 12.07 -11.55 -7.59
N GLY A 10 13.36 -11.21 -7.38
CA GLY A 10 14.47 -11.59 -8.25
C GLY A 10 14.71 -10.67 -9.45
N ASN A 11 13.87 -9.66 -9.65
CA ASN A 11 14.04 -8.63 -10.67
C ASN A 11 14.79 -7.44 -10.09
N SER A 12 15.91 -7.04 -10.70
CA SER A 12 16.67 -5.86 -10.30
C SER A 12 15.95 -4.60 -10.76
N VAL A 13 15.85 -3.62 -9.86
CA VAL A 13 15.40 -2.25 -10.16
C VAL A 13 16.63 -1.36 -10.19
N TYR A 14 16.86 -0.70 -11.29
CA TYR A 14 18.02 0.17 -11.47
C TYR A 14 17.70 1.63 -11.16
N TYR A 15 18.74 2.39 -10.80
CA TYR A 15 18.60 3.80 -10.43
C TYR A 15 17.94 4.64 -11.53
N THR A 16 18.28 4.37 -12.79
CA THR A 16 17.71 5.08 -13.95
C THR A 16 16.18 4.85 -14.05
N GLU A 17 15.74 3.60 -13.88
CA GLU A 17 14.32 3.24 -13.91
C GLU A 17 13.58 3.89 -12.73
N PHE A 18 14.15 3.79 -11.52
CA PHE A 18 13.58 4.40 -10.34
C PHE A 18 13.48 5.93 -10.47
N SER A 19 14.52 6.58 -10.96
CA SER A 19 14.55 8.04 -11.17
C SER A 19 13.54 8.50 -12.21
N ASN A 20 13.31 7.71 -13.26
CA ASN A 20 12.29 7.99 -14.26
C ASN A 20 10.87 7.90 -13.67
N GLU A 21 10.62 6.89 -12.84
CA GLU A 21 9.31 6.75 -12.18
C GLU A 21 9.08 7.88 -11.15
N VAL A 22 10.12 8.27 -10.39
CA VAL A 22 10.05 9.42 -9.49
C VAL A 22 9.74 10.70 -10.27
N ARG A 23 10.35 10.91 -11.43
CA ARG A 23 10.09 12.09 -12.30
C ARG A 23 8.65 12.08 -12.79
N LYS A 24 8.14 10.96 -13.26
CA LYS A 24 6.76 10.80 -13.69
C LYS A 24 5.77 11.17 -12.58
N TYR A 25 5.99 10.71 -11.35
CA TYR A 25 5.14 11.10 -10.22
C TYR A 25 5.26 12.57 -9.85
N ASN A 26 6.43 13.19 -9.98
CA ASN A 26 6.59 14.64 -9.82
C ASN A 26 5.80 15.44 -10.88
N ASP A 27 5.73 14.93 -12.11
CA ASP A 27 4.99 15.57 -13.19
C ASP A 27 3.46 15.44 -13.01
N ILE A 28 3.01 14.28 -12.48
CA ILE A 28 1.59 14.03 -12.19
C ILE A 28 1.12 14.83 -10.96
N TYR A 29 1.92 14.84 -9.90
CA TYR A 29 1.61 15.43 -8.60
C TYR A 29 2.65 16.49 -8.22
N PRO A 30 2.66 17.66 -8.87
CA PRO A 30 3.67 18.70 -8.60
C PRO A 30 3.55 19.22 -7.17
N PHE A 31 4.69 19.62 -6.58
CA PHE A 31 4.79 20.08 -5.19
C PHE A 31 3.72 21.10 -4.81
N ASP A 32 3.54 22.13 -5.63
CA ASP A 32 2.59 23.21 -5.38
C ASP A 32 1.11 22.77 -5.49
N GLY A 33 0.86 21.63 -6.13
CA GLY A 33 -0.48 21.04 -6.27
C GLY A 33 -0.85 20.08 -5.14
N VAL A 34 0.14 19.55 -4.43
CA VAL A 34 -0.05 18.51 -3.39
C VAL A 34 0.16 19.07 -1.98
N MET A 35 1.15 19.93 -1.81
CA MET A 35 1.47 20.53 -0.50
C MET A 35 0.81 21.89 -0.34
N ASN A 36 0.28 22.14 0.86
CA ASN A 36 -0.26 23.45 1.19
C ASN A 36 0.89 24.44 1.46
N VAL A 37 1.43 25.03 0.40
CA VAL A 37 2.53 26.00 0.47
C VAL A 37 2.13 27.33 1.16
N ASN A 38 0.84 27.53 1.39
CA ASN A 38 0.32 28.72 2.09
C ASN A 38 0.20 28.49 3.61
N ASP A 39 0.55 27.31 4.10
CA ASP A 39 0.61 27.05 5.54
C ASP A 39 1.84 27.76 6.13
N THR A 40 1.62 28.93 6.70
CA THR A 40 2.67 29.75 7.31
C THR A 40 3.26 29.16 8.59
N LEU A 41 2.69 28.06 9.11
CA LEU A 41 3.16 27.36 10.29
C LEU A 41 4.11 26.21 9.96
N ALA A 42 4.14 25.76 8.70
CA ALA A 42 4.99 24.65 8.26
C ALA A 42 6.30 25.19 7.68
N ASP A 43 7.42 24.59 8.09
CA ASP A 43 8.74 24.84 7.50
C ASP A 43 8.75 24.38 6.04
N PRO A 44 9.05 25.25 5.06
CA PRO A 44 9.10 24.89 3.64
C PRO A 44 10.08 23.74 3.33
N ASP A 45 11.22 23.66 4.02
CA ASP A 45 12.21 22.59 3.83
C ASP A 45 11.67 21.25 4.36
N TYR A 46 10.92 21.27 5.45
CA TYR A 46 10.22 20.10 5.96
C TYR A 46 9.15 19.62 4.97
N LEU A 47 8.31 20.51 4.47
CA LEU A 47 7.28 20.17 3.47
C LEU A 47 7.90 19.54 2.22
N LYS A 48 8.99 20.10 1.72
CA LYS A 48 9.72 19.56 0.56
C LYS A 48 10.32 18.18 0.85
N THR A 49 10.80 17.95 2.06
CA THR A 49 11.32 16.65 2.48
C THR A 49 10.21 15.60 2.51
N VAL A 50 9.06 15.92 3.11
CA VAL A 50 7.87 15.04 3.17
C VAL A 50 7.38 14.72 1.76
N TYR A 51 7.25 15.73 0.90
CA TYR A 51 6.85 15.54 -0.49
C TYR A 51 7.78 14.59 -1.23
N ASN A 52 9.11 14.83 -1.17
CA ASN A 52 10.08 13.98 -1.84
C ASN A 52 10.02 12.53 -1.34
N GLN A 53 9.78 12.33 -0.03
CA GLN A 53 9.62 11.01 0.54
C GLN A 53 8.34 10.32 0.03
N GLN A 54 7.22 11.06 -0.06
CA GLN A 54 5.97 10.53 -0.60
C GLN A 54 6.12 10.10 -2.06
N ILE A 55 6.69 10.96 -2.91
CA ILE A 55 6.90 10.67 -4.33
C ILE A 55 7.79 9.44 -4.53
N ARG A 56 8.89 9.33 -3.77
CA ARG A 56 9.77 8.14 -3.81
C ARG A 56 9.05 6.87 -3.35
N SER A 57 8.21 6.98 -2.31
CA SER A 57 7.42 5.86 -1.82
C SER A 57 6.38 5.41 -2.86
N MET A 58 5.73 6.34 -3.56
CA MET A 58 4.80 6.02 -4.65
C MET A 58 5.51 5.29 -5.80
N ALA A 59 6.67 5.81 -6.23
CA ALA A 59 7.49 5.17 -7.26
C ALA A 59 7.92 3.76 -6.86
N PHE A 60 8.39 3.58 -5.63
CA PHE A 60 8.82 2.27 -5.14
C PHE A 60 7.66 1.28 -5.01
N ASN A 61 6.52 1.73 -4.49
CA ASN A 61 5.32 0.90 -4.39
C ASN A 61 4.84 0.43 -5.77
N ASN A 62 4.97 1.27 -6.81
CA ASN A 62 4.63 0.86 -8.17
C ASN A 62 5.48 -0.34 -8.63
N PHE A 63 6.79 -0.35 -8.36
CA PHE A 63 7.65 -1.51 -8.65
C PHE A 63 7.26 -2.75 -7.86
N ILE A 64 6.89 -2.61 -6.58
CA ILE A 64 6.39 -3.73 -5.77
C ILE A 64 5.11 -4.30 -6.37
N MET A 65 4.13 -3.44 -6.70
CA MET A 65 2.87 -3.90 -7.29
C MET A 65 3.09 -4.64 -8.60
N GLU A 66 3.92 -4.09 -9.48
CA GLU A 66 4.18 -4.66 -10.80
C GLU A 66 4.98 -5.97 -10.74
N ASN A 67 6.08 -5.99 -9.99
CA ASN A 67 7.02 -7.10 -9.98
C ASN A 67 6.69 -8.20 -8.96
N LEU A 68 5.86 -7.92 -7.98
CA LEU A 68 5.47 -8.90 -6.97
C LEU A 68 3.99 -9.25 -7.03
N LEU A 69 3.09 -8.28 -6.81
CA LEU A 69 1.66 -8.55 -6.71
C LEU A 69 1.07 -9.07 -8.02
N VAL A 70 1.26 -8.33 -9.12
CA VAL A 70 0.70 -8.70 -10.43
C VAL A 70 1.26 -10.03 -10.91
N VAL A 71 2.56 -10.26 -10.73
CA VAL A 71 3.20 -11.53 -11.09
C VAL A 71 2.61 -12.67 -10.29
N ARG A 72 2.53 -12.55 -8.96
CA ARG A 72 1.97 -13.58 -8.08
C ARG A 72 0.48 -13.86 -8.36
N ALA A 73 -0.29 -12.80 -8.64
CA ALA A 73 -1.69 -12.95 -8.98
C ALA A 73 -1.85 -13.70 -10.32
N LYS A 74 -1.07 -13.35 -11.34
CA LYS A 74 -1.07 -14.04 -12.64
C LYS A 74 -0.63 -15.50 -12.54
N ASP A 75 0.39 -15.79 -11.75
CA ASP A 75 0.84 -17.17 -11.46
C ASP A 75 -0.27 -17.99 -10.79
N ALA A 76 -1.12 -17.35 -9.98
CA ALA A 76 -2.29 -17.97 -9.37
C ALA A 76 -3.51 -18.03 -10.32
N GLY A 77 -3.36 -17.68 -11.60
CA GLY A 77 -4.44 -17.67 -12.59
C GLY A 77 -5.43 -16.52 -12.45
N ILE A 78 -5.06 -15.46 -11.73
CA ILE A 78 -5.91 -14.28 -11.53
C ILE A 78 -5.58 -13.25 -12.61
N TYR A 79 -6.62 -12.81 -13.29
CA TYR A 79 -6.53 -11.77 -14.33
C TYR A 79 -7.59 -10.70 -14.11
N VAL A 80 -7.27 -9.48 -14.54
CA VAL A 80 -8.20 -8.35 -14.64
C VAL A 80 -8.39 -8.08 -16.12
N GLY A 81 -9.61 -8.29 -16.62
CA GLY A 81 -9.95 -8.14 -18.04
C GLY A 81 -10.41 -6.73 -18.37
N GLU A 82 -10.46 -6.41 -19.66
CA GLU A 82 -10.86 -5.08 -20.17
C GLU A 82 -12.28 -4.68 -19.74
N GLU A 83 -13.24 -5.60 -19.86
CA GLU A 83 -14.62 -5.36 -19.42
C GLU A 83 -14.70 -5.06 -17.92
N GLU A 84 -13.96 -5.82 -17.10
CA GLU A 84 -13.89 -5.58 -15.67
C GLU A 84 -13.27 -4.21 -15.36
N MET A 85 -12.21 -3.84 -16.07
CA MET A 85 -11.60 -2.51 -15.94
C MET A 85 -12.57 -1.40 -16.33
N TYR A 86 -13.33 -1.57 -17.42
CA TYR A 86 -14.36 -0.62 -17.79
C TYR A 86 -15.41 -0.44 -16.69
N GLN A 87 -15.90 -1.52 -16.10
CA GLN A 87 -16.87 -1.47 -15.00
C GLN A 87 -16.34 -0.75 -13.75
N LEU A 88 -15.05 -0.94 -13.44
CA LEU A 88 -14.38 -0.25 -12.33
C LEU A 88 -14.22 1.25 -12.63
N LEU A 89 -13.69 1.58 -13.82
CA LEU A 89 -13.40 2.97 -14.22
C LEU A 89 -14.66 3.79 -14.44
N SER A 90 -15.77 3.17 -14.87
CA SER A 90 -17.06 3.84 -15.06
C SER A 90 -17.87 4.01 -13.77
N GLY A 91 -17.38 3.50 -12.65
CA GLY A 91 -18.06 3.56 -11.34
C GLY A 91 -19.20 2.55 -11.17
N ASN A 92 -19.40 1.62 -12.11
CA ASN A 92 -20.43 0.58 -11.99
C ASN A 92 -20.04 -0.52 -10.98
N VAL A 93 -18.74 -0.69 -10.72
CA VAL A 93 -18.18 -1.59 -9.72
C VAL A 93 -17.32 -0.78 -8.75
N PHE A 94 -17.35 -1.15 -7.49
CA PHE A 94 -16.62 -0.48 -6.43
C PHE A 94 -15.10 -0.52 -6.66
N SER A 95 -14.47 0.63 -6.61
CA SER A 95 -13.03 0.85 -6.54
C SER A 95 -12.73 2.01 -5.61
N ASN A 96 -11.87 1.79 -4.60
CA ASN A 96 -11.43 2.86 -3.71
C ASN A 96 -10.66 3.94 -4.46
N THR A 97 -9.84 3.56 -5.43
CA THR A 97 -9.07 4.49 -6.27
C THR A 97 -10.02 5.46 -6.97
N ILE A 98 -11.05 4.94 -7.63
CA ILE A 98 -12.03 5.77 -8.35
C ILE A 98 -12.89 6.60 -7.41
N ILE A 99 -13.34 6.03 -6.29
CA ILE A 99 -14.15 6.76 -5.31
C ILE A 99 -13.37 7.91 -4.69
N ASN A 100 -12.12 7.69 -4.32
CA ASN A 100 -11.28 8.72 -3.69
C ASN A 100 -10.93 9.83 -4.68
N GLU A 101 -10.55 9.47 -5.93
CA GLU A 101 -10.17 10.45 -6.95
C GLU A 101 -11.37 11.29 -7.42
N PHE A 102 -12.54 10.68 -7.58
CA PHE A 102 -13.73 11.34 -8.13
C PHE A 102 -14.84 11.59 -7.10
N GLN A 103 -14.56 11.38 -5.80
CA GLN A 103 -15.50 11.59 -4.70
C GLN A 103 -16.84 10.85 -4.91
N GLY A 104 -16.78 9.65 -5.46
CA GLY A 104 -17.96 8.80 -5.72
C GLY A 104 -18.83 9.24 -6.90
N THR A 105 -18.42 10.22 -7.70
CA THR A 105 -19.23 10.79 -8.78
C THR A 105 -18.86 10.27 -10.19
N MET A 106 -18.23 9.11 -10.28
CA MET A 106 -17.87 8.54 -11.57
C MET A 106 -19.08 7.95 -12.30
N THR A 107 -19.15 8.20 -13.61
CA THR A 107 -20.19 7.69 -14.51
C THR A 107 -19.57 7.34 -15.86
N PRO A 108 -20.23 6.51 -16.72
CA PRO A 108 -19.75 6.22 -18.06
C PRO A 108 -19.51 7.46 -18.93
N ASP A 109 -20.40 8.46 -18.87
CA ASP A 109 -20.24 9.70 -19.64
C ASP A 109 -19.02 10.49 -19.18
N ARG A 110 -18.82 10.59 -17.86
CA ARG A 110 -17.63 11.24 -17.28
C ARG A 110 -16.33 10.53 -17.64
N LEU A 111 -16.35 9.20 -17.75
CA LEU A 111 -15.21 8.43 -18.23
C LEU A 111 -14.81 8.85 -19.64
N VAL A 112 -15.78 8.94 -20.55
CA VAL A 112 -15.55 9.40 -21.94
C VAL A 112 -14.99 10.83 -21.97
N ASP A 113 -15.52 11.73 -21.15
CA ASP A 113 -15.02 13.11 -21.05
C ASP A 113 -13.56 13.17 -20.58
N ILE A 114 -13.20 12.35 -19.58
CA ILE A 114 -11.82 12.27 -19.07
C ILE A 114 -10.87 11.76 -20.17
N GLU A 115 -11.24 10.71 -20.89
CA GLU A 115 -10.42 10.14 -21.95
C GLU A 115 -10.24 11.13 -23.11
N ASN A 116 -11.30 11.84 -23.50
CA ASN A 116 -11.22 12.89 -24.51
C ASN A 116 -10.33 14.05 -24.08
N ASN A 117 -10.45 14.50 -22.82
CA ASN A 117 -9.62 15.58 -22.29
C ASN A 117 -8.14 15.14 -22.18
N ALA A 118 -7.88 13.90 -21.78
CA ALA A 118 -6.53 13.35 -21.73
C ALA A 118 -5.89 13.29 -23.13
N ALA A 119 -6.65 12.85 -24.13
CA ALA A 119 -6.19 12.80 -25.51
C ALA A 119 -5.96 14.20 -26.13
N ALA A 120 -6.71 15.20 -25.71
CA ALA A 120 -6.61 16.58 -26.22
C ALA A 120 -5.49 17.40 -25.55
N ASP A 121 -4.96 16.94 -24.39
CA ASP A 121 -3.93 17.67 -23.66
C ASP A 121 -2.56 17.54 -24.34
N ALA A 122 -2.15 18.60 -25.03
CA ALA A 122 -0.85 18.66 -25.72
C ALA A 122 0.36 18.54 -24.79
N SER A 123 0.21 18.82 -23.47
CA SER A 123 1.28 18.61 -22.50
C SER A 123 1.51 17.14 -22.13
N GLY A 124 0.53 16.28 -22.41
CA GLY A 124 0.52 14.86 -22.05
C GLY A 124 0.38 14.60 -20.54
N ARG A 125 0.25 15.64 -19.70
CA ARG A 125 0.18 15.49 -18.25
C ARG A 125 -1.13 14.84 -17.82
N THR A 126 -2.24 15.24 -18.42
CA THR A 126 -3.56 14.65 -18.14
C THR A 126 -3.58 13.17 -18.55
N GLN A 127 -2.91 12.81 -19.64
CA GLN A 127 -2.79 11.42 -20.06
C GLN A 127 -1.96 10.61 -19.04
N MET A 128 -0.81 11.12 -18.61
CA MET A 128 0.02 10.45 -17.60
C MET A 128 -0.74 10.25 -16.28
N TRP A 129 -1.47 11.26 -15.83
CA TRP A 129 -2.33 11.16 -14.65
C TRP A 129 -3.41 10.09 -14.83
N TRP A 130 -4.12 10.10 -15.96
CA TRP A 130 -5.18 9.14 -16.23
C TRP A 130 -4.64 7.70 -16.32
N ASP A 131 -3.50 7.50 -16.97
CA ASP A 131 -2.84 6.20 -17.03
C ASP A 131 -2.41 5.71 -15.64
N ASN A 132 -2.00 6.61 -14.77
CA ASN A 132 -1.70 6.27 -13.37
C ASN A 132 -2.96 5.85 -12.60
N ILE A 133 -4.09 6.52 -12.78
CA ILE A 133 -5.38 6.14 -12.17
C ILE A 133 -5.82 4.75 -12.66
N LYS A 134 -5.75 4.50 -13.97
CA LYS A 134 -6.06 3.17 -14.54
C LYS A 134 -5.16 2.09 -13.93
N LYS A 135 -3.87 2.31 -13.86
CA LYS A 135 -2.88 1.37 -13.30
C LYS A 135 -3.13 1.11 -11.81
N SER A 136 -3.42 2.15 -11.04
CA SER A 136 -3.74 2.03 -9.61
C SER A 136 -5.04 1.25 -9.38
N THR A 137 -6.05 1.48 -10.21
CA THR A 137 -7.33 0.74 -10.17
C THR A 137 -7.11 -0.75 -10.50
N GLU A 138 -6.29 -1.04 -11.48
CA GLU A 138 -5.91 -2.41 -11.86
C GLU A 138 -5.18 -3.12 -10.70
N TYR A 139 -4.22 -2.46 -10.07
CA TYR A 139 -3.49 -3.01 -8.92
C TYR A 139 -4.40 -3.25 -7.70
N GLU A 140 -5.29 -2.30 -7.39
CA GLU A 140 -6.31 -2.48 -6.36
C GLU A 140 -7.14 -3.75 -6.64
N ARG A 141 -7.53 -3.95 -7.90
CA ARG A 141 -8.33 -5.11 -8.29
C ARG A 141 -7.55 -6.43 -8.19
N TYR A 142 -6.28 -6.45 -8.63
CA TYR A 142 -5.41 -7.61 -8.42
C TYR A 142 -5.24 -7.93 -6.95
N MET A 143 -5.00 -6.92 -6.10
CA MET A 143 -4.87 -7.10 -4.65
C MET A 143 -6.13 -7.70 -4.05
N THR A 144 -7.30 -7.16 -4.41
CA THR A 144 -8.61 -7.63 -3.91
C THR A 144 -8.84 -9.08 -4.29
N LYS A 145 -8.67 -9.44 -5.57
CA LYS A 145 -8.86 -10.82 -6.03
C LYS A 145 -7.87 -11.79 -5.40
N TYR A 146 -6.60 -11.40 -5.31
CA TYR A 146 -5.55 -12.25 -4.73
C TYR A 146 -5.80 -12.49 -3.24
N THR A 147 -6.11 -11.44 -2.48
CA THR A 147 -6.43 -11.54 -1.04
C THR A 147 -7.69 -12.38 -0.81
N GLU A 148 -8.74 -12.19 -1.62
CA GLU A 148 -9.95 -12.99 -1.53
C GLU A 148 -9.69 -14.47 -1.86
N SER A 149 -8.83 -14.76 -2.83
CA SER A 149 -8.46 -16.15 -3.16
C SER A 149 -7.72 -16.81 -1.99
N LEU A 150 -6.79 -16.09 -1.35
CA LEU A 150 -6.09 -16.59 -0.16
C LEU A 150 -7.05 -16.81 1.02
N ARG A 151 -7.96 -15.85 1.27
CA ARG A 151 -8.96 -15.96 2.33
C ARG A 151 -9.88 -17.17 2.13
N ARG A 152 -10.30 -17.42 0.88
CA ARG A 152 -11.16 -18.58 0.55
C ARG A 152 -10.41 -19.89 0.53
N SER A 153 -9.10 -19.88 0.34
CA SER A 153 -8.26 -21.11 0.38
C SER A 153 -7.89 -21.52 1.81
N SER A 154 -8.05 -20.63 2.80
CA SER A 154 -7.85 -20.98 4.19
C SER A 154 -9.04 -21.79 4.69
N PHE A 155 -8.84 -23.13 4.78
CA PHE A 155 -9.83 -24.02 5.36
C PHE A 155 -9.87 -23.85 6.87
N SER A 156 -10.98 -23.35 7.40
CA SER A 156 -11.32 -23.50 8.79
C SER A 156 -11.99 -24.88 8.94
N ASN A 157 -11.32 -25.81 9.61
CA ASN A 157 -11.92 -27.06 10.04
C ASN A 157 -12.93 -26.75 11.17
N SER A 158 -14.13 -27.38 11.17
CA SER A 158 -15.15 -27.18 12.20
C SER A 158 -14.62 -27.36 13.62
N LEU A 159 -13.67 -28.29 13.82
CA LEU A 159 -13.02 -28.51 15.11
C LEU A 159 -12.16 -27.32 15.55
N LEU A 160 -11.40 -26.70 14.62
CA LEU A 160 -10.63 -25.49 14.91
C LEU A 160 -11.54 -24.29 15.19
N ALA A 161 -12.63 -24.15 14.45
CA ALA A 161 -13.62 -23.11 14.70
C ALA A 161 -14.30 -23.27 16.07
N GLU A 162 -14.64 -24.50 16.48
CA GLU A 162 -15.17 -24.79 17.81
C GLU A 162 -14.14 -24.50 18.93
N GLU A 163 -12.88 -24.81 18.70
CA GLU A 163 -11.79 -24.53 19.64
C GLU A 163 -11.53 -23.04 19.77
N ASP A 164 -11.54 -22.29 18.66
CA ASP A 164 -11.40 -20.84 18.65
C ASP A 164 -12.58 -20.15 19.37
N ILE A 165 -13.81 -20.64 19.17
CA ILE A 165 -14.99 -20.13 19.89
C ILE A 165 -14.90 -20.44 21.40
N LYS A 166 -14.45 -21.63 21.76
CA LYS A 166 -14.23 -21.98 23.17
C LYS A 166 -13.17 -21.09 23.80
N ASN A 167 -12.04 -20.91 23.10
CA ASN A 167 -10.93 -20.11 23.61
C ASN A 167 -11.28 -18.61 23.72
N SER A 168 -12.04 -18.07 22.79
CA SER A 168 -12.48 -16.67 22.81
C SER A 168 -13.56 -16.41 23.88
N ASN A 169 -14.34 -17.43 24.26
CA ASN A 169 -15.35 -17.34 25.30
C ASN A 169 -14.83 -17.74 26.69
N ASN A 170 -13.59 -18.23 26.82
CA ASN A 170 -13.00 -18.53 28.09
C ASN A 170 -12.63 -17.23 28.83
N ILE A 171 -13.29 -16.98 29.95
CA ILE A 171 -12.94 -15.91 30.88
C ILE A 171 -12.09 -16.55 31.97
N PHE A 172 -10.90 -16.04 32.18
CA PHE A 172 -10.01 -16.48 33.24
C PHE A 172 -10.01 -15.41 34.34
N ASP A 173 -10.34 -15.81 35.58
CA ASP A 173 -10.06 -14.99 36.74
C ASP A 173 -8.59 -15.21 37.12
N VAL A 174 -7.81 -14.15 37.07
CA VAL A 174 -6.36 -14.21 37.36
C VAL A 174 -6.06 -13.35 38.57
N GLU A 175 -5.52 -13.96 39.59
CA GLU A 175 -4.92 -13.26 40.71
C GLU A 175 -3.39 -13.20 40.49
N PHE A 176 -2.79 -12.04 40.63
CA PHE A 176 -1.35 -11.88 40.51
C PHE A 176 -0.81 -11.01 41.64
N VAL A 177 0.39 -11.33 42.08
CA VAL A 177 1.15 -10.53 43.02
C VAL A 177 2.28 -9.85 42.26
N MET A 178 2.27 -8.52 42.29
CA MET A 178 3.34 -7.73 41.72
C MET A 178 4.34 -7.38 42.81
N VAL A 179 5.56 -7.85 42.65
CA VAL A 179 6.68 -7.44 43.49
C VAL A 179 7.55 -6.47 42.69
N PRO A 180 7.46 -5.16 42.96
CA PRO A 180 8.29 -4.20 42.24
C PRO A 180 9.76 -4.38 42.60
N PHE A 181 10.66 -4.20 41.63
CA PHE A 181 12.11 -4.32 41.83
C PHE A 181 12.66 -3.41 42.94
N GLY A 182 11.99 -2.29 43.22
CA GLY A 182 12.36 -1.41 44.33
C GLY A 182 12.20 -2.00 45.75
N LEU A 183 11.52 -3.16 45.88
CA LEU A 183 11.44 -3.91 47.14
C LEU A 183 12.50 -5.01 47.24
N ALA A 184 13.30 -5.23 46.18
CA ALA A 184 14.42 -6.14 46.22
C ALA A 184 15.51 -5.56 47.14
N ASP A 185 15.98 -6.38 48.11
CA ASP A 185 17.06 -5.97 49.00
C ASP A 185 18.35 -5.80 48.17
N SER A 186 18.77 -4.53 48.04
CA SER A 186 20.01 -4.17 47.32
C SER A 186 21.30 -4.61 48.04
N THR A 187 21.17 -5.18 49.24
CA THR A 187 22.31 -5.71 49.99
C THR A 187 22.61 -7.18 49.71
N VAL A 188 21.76 -7.87 48.95
CA VAL A 188 21.98 -9.26 48.55
C VAL A 188 23.08 -9.30 47.48
N VAL A 189 24.23 -9.83 47.86
CA VAL A 189 25.34 -10.10 46.95
C VAL A 189 25.19 -11.53 46.42
N VAL A 190 24.86 -11.65 45.13
CA VAL A 190 24.81 -12.95 44.46
C VAL A 190 26.22 -13.36 44.05
N SER A 191 26.63 -14.57 44.42
CA SER A 191 27.95 -15.09 44.05
C SER A 191 28.03 -15.48 42.60
N GLU A 192 29.22 -15.47 41.98
CA GLU A 192 29.43 -15.92 40.62
C GLU A 192 29.00 -17.37 40.36
N GLU A 193 28.97 -18.21 41.39
CA GLU A 193 28.55 -19.60 41.30
C GLU A 193 27.04 -19.73 41.20
N GLU A 194 26.27 -18.85 41.86
CA GLU A 194 24.79 -18.78 41.77
C GLU A 194 24.29 -18.19 40.43
N ILE A 195 25.12 -17.38 39.75
CA ILE A 195 24.81 -16.83 38.43
C ILE A 195 25.00 -17.90 37.33
N LYS A 196 25.83 -18.91 37.56
CA LYS A 196 26.18 -19.96 36.57
C LYS A 196 25.37 -21.23 36.72
N ALA A 197 24.52 -21.33 37.71
CA ALA A 197 23.62 -22.48 37.93
C ALA A 197 22.29 -22.27 37.20
#